data_fcea86105ad284e31034f666019c1087
#
_entry.id   fcea86105ad284e31034f666019c1087
#
_cell.length_a   1.000
_cell.length_b   1.000
_cell.length_c   1.000
_cell.angle_alpha   90.00
_cell.angle_beta   90.00
_cell.angle_gamma   90.00
#
_symmetry.space_group_name_H-M   'P 1'
#
loop_
_entity.id
_entity.type
_entity.pdbx_description
1 polymer ?
#
loop_
_entity_poly.entity_id
_entity_poly.type
_entity_poly.pdbx_seq_one_letter_code
_entity_poly.pdbx_strand_id
1 'polypeptide(L)'
;ATFNVSANGPHVHEYLQEMRQKALNNADTITVGECSGVTLEEAKKYARSDEKELNMVFQFEHMDVDSDEKAGKWTTRKMDLRDLKKILTRWQKGLQDIAWNSLYWENHDQPRSVSRFGNDSDEYREISAKMLATCIHMMQGTPYVYQGEELGMTNCPFNTLDNFRDLESINAFHELTEQGKMTEEDMMAAIGYKGRDNARTPMQWDDSAYAGFSTANPWIMVNPNYTKINAKDQVNREDSVFKYYQKLIKLRHESELIVYGTYDLILDDDKDIYAYIRTLGDEKLIVYCNFSENTREVE
;
A
#
# COMPACT_ATOMS: atom_id res chain seq x y z
N ALA A 1 15.78 22.65 10.32
CA ALA A 1 15.18 22.11 9.10
C ALA A 1 16.29 21.48 8.28
N THR A 2 16.33 20.17 8.23
CA THR A 2 17.24 19.43 7.34
C THR A 2 16.73 19.67 5.92
N PHE A 3 17.49 20.40 5.13
CA PHE A 3 17.17 20.62 3.72
C PHE A 3 17.30 19.26 3.03
N ASN A 4 16.20 18.68 2.59
CA ASN A 4 16.25 17.45 1.80
C ASN A 4 16.72 17.81 0.38
N VAL A 5 18.02 17.74 0.16
CA VAL A 5 18.65 18.05 -1.14
C VAL A 5 18.22 17.08 -2.26
N SER A 6 17.58 15.97 -1.91
CA SER A 6 17.12 14.94 -2.85
C SER A 6 15.66 15.10 -3.28
N ALA A 7 14.93 16.06 -2.74
CA ALA A 7 13.51 16.28 -3.05
C ALA A 7 13.22 17.76 -3.33
N ASN A 8 12.32 18.01 -4.27
CA ASN A 8 11.80 19.35 -4.63
C ASN A 8 12.91 20.37 -4.93
N GLY A 9 13.96 19.94 -5.65
CA GLY A 9 15.03 20.82 -6.08
C GLY A 9 14.51 21.99 -6.93
N PRO A 10 15.23 23.13 -6.97
CA PRO A 10 14.73 24.38 -7.58
C PRO A 10 14.41 24.27 -9.07
N HIS A 11 14.98 23.29 -9.76
CA HIS A 11 14.81 23.07 -11.22
C HIS A 11 14.11 21.75 -11.55
N VAL A 12 13.58 21.00 -10.58
CA VAL A 12 13.01 19.67 -10.82
C VAL A 12 11.86 19.71 -11.83
N HIS A 13 10.98 20.69 -11.72
CA HIS A 13 9.84 20.87 -12.63
C HIS A 13 10.29 21.22 -14.05
N GLU A 14 11.32 22.05 -14.22
CA GLU A 14 11.90 22.37 -15.51
C GLU A 14 12.45 21.11 -16.19
N TYR A 15 13.19 20.27 -15.44
CA TYR A 15 13.75 19.02 -15.97
C TYR A 15 12.67 18.00 -16.33
N LEU A 16 11.63 17.88 -15.53
CA LEU A 16 10.50 16.98 -15.84
C LEU A 16 9.73 17.44 -17.08
N GLN A 17 9.50 18.73 -17.21
CA GLN A 17 8.85 19.30 -18.40
C GLN A 17 9.73 19.12 -19.64
N GLU A 18 11.05 19.32 -19.54
CA GLU A 18 11.96 19.05 -20.63
C GLU A 18 11.97 17.57 -21.03
N MET A 19 12.02 16.67 -20.04
CA MET A 19 11.92 15.23 -20.26
C MET A 19 10.61 14.87 -20.99
N ARG A 20 9.48 15.40 -20.54
CA ARG A 20 8.17 15.17 -21.18
C ARG A 20 8.19 15.63 -22.63
N GLN A 21 8.67 16.84 -22.91
CA GLN A 21 8.70 17.41 -24.26
C GLN A 21 9.65 16.68 -25.19
N LYS A 22 10.87 16.35 -24.73
CA LYS A 22 11.92 15.81 -25.60
C LYS A 22 11.90 14.29 -25.74
N ALA A 23 11.52 13.58 -24.68
CA ALA A 23 11.58 12.13 -24.64
C ALA A 23 10.22 11.44 -24.76
N LEU A 24 9.16 12.04 -24.24
CA LEU A 24 7.86 11.37 -24.10
C LEU A 24 6.74 11.99 -24.94
N ASN A 25 6.96 13.11 -25.61
CA ASN A 25 5.93 13.92 -26.28
C ASN A 25 5.13 13.16 -27.37
N ASN A 26 5.73 12.15 -27.99
CA ASN A 26 5.10 11.35 -29.06
C ASN A 26 4.81 9.91 -28.63
N ALA A 27 4.93 9.60 -27.34
CA ALA A 27 4.74 8.25 -26.83
C ALA A 27 3.44 8.19 -26.00
N ASP A 28 2.61 7.20 -26.30
CA ASP A 28 1.47 6.83 -25.48
C ASP A 28 1.99 6.10 -24.22
N THR A 29 2.45 6.89 -23.25
CA THR A 29 3.10 6.40 -22.03
C THR A 29 2.43 6.94 -20.80
N ILE A 30 2.35 6.10 -19.76
CA ILE A 30 1.98 6.50 -18.41
C ILE A 30 3.27 6.70 -17.60
N THR A 31 3.40 7.85 -16.95
CA THR A 31 4.53 8.20 -16.10
C THR A 31 4.07 8.34 -14.65
N VAL A 32 4.80 7.67 -13.76
CA VAL A 32 4.49 7.67 -12.32
C VAL A 32 5.75 7.98 -11.53
N GLY A 33 5.68 8.96 -10.64
CA GLY A 33 6.80 9.34 -9.78
C GLY A 33 6.69 8.72 -8.39
N GLU A 34 7.78 8.18 -7.87
CA GLU A 34 7.88 7.86 -6.46
C GLU A 34 8.33 9.11 -5.70
N CYS A 35 7.46 9.62 -4.83
CA CYS A 35 7.66 10.90 -4.17
C CYS A 35 7.50 10.78 -2.65
N SER A 36 8.48 10.15 -1.98
CA SER A 36 8.50 10.08 -0.52
C SER A 36 8.57 11.48 0.09
N GLY A 37 7.67 11.77 1.04
CA GLY A 37 7.60 13.08 1.70
C GLY A 37 6.99 14.19 0.85
N VAL A 38 6.39 13.89 -0.31
CA VAL A 38 5.67 14.88 -1.11
C VAL A 38 4.44 15.39 -0.36
N THR A 39 4.26 16.70 -0.36
CA THR A 39 3.02 17.31 0.11
C THR A 39 1.95 17.28 -0.98
N LEU A 40 0.69 17.44 -0.59
CA LEU A 40 -0.41 17.54 -1.55
C LEU A 40 -0.19 18.68 -2.56
N GLU A 41 0.32 19.84 -2.11
CA GLU A 41 0.58 20.99 -2.99
C GLU A 41 1.73 20.74 -3.98
N GLU A 42 2.75 19.99 -3.58
CA GLU A 42 3.81 19.58 -4.51
C GLU A 42 3.30 18.52 -5.49
N ALA A 43 2.51 17.56 -5.03
CA ALA A 43 1.90 16.54 -5.89
C ALA A 43 1.04 17.15 -7.00
N LYS A 44 0.30 18.22 -6.70
CA LYS A 44 -0.47 18.98 -7.69
C LYS A 44 0.41 19.58 -8.79
N LYS A 45 1.66 19.91 -8.49
CA LYS A 45 2.60 20.44 -9.51
C LYS A 45 3.13 19.30 -10.39
N TYR A 46 3.54 18.17 -9.76
CA TYR A 46 4.11 17.03 -10.47
C TYR A 46 3.11 16.33 -11.42
N ALA A 47 1.85 16.24 -11.01
CA ALA A 47 0.87 15.36 -11.63
C ALA A 47 -0.42 16.09 -12.09
N ARG A 48 -0.29 17.36 -12.51
CA ARG A 48 -1.43 18.10 -13.04
C ARG A 48 -2.02 17.45 -14.29
N SER A 49 -3.34 17.59 -14.43
CA SER A 49 -4.09 17.07 -15.56
C SER A 49 -3.71 17.66 -16.93
N ASP A 50 -2.91 18.75 -16.97
CA ASP A 50 -2.34 19.31 -18.21
C ASP A 50 -1.15 18.50 -18.75
N GLU A 51 -0.74 17.43 -18.04
CA GLU A 51 0.26 16.44 -18.42
C GLU A 51 1.64 17.01 -18.79
N LYS A 52 2.02 18.13 -18.21
CA LYS A 52 3.32 18.77 -18.52
C LYS A 52 4.52 18.03 -17.92
N GLU A 53 4.31 17.23 -16.88
CA GLU A 53 5.35 16.49 -16.16
C GLU A 53 5.00 15.01 -16.10
N LEU A 54 4.38 14.55 -14.99
CA LEU A 54 4.01 13.17 -14.75
C LEU A 54 2.49 13.00 -14.82
N ASN A 55 2.01 11.78 -15.06
CA ASN A 55 0.58 11.49 -15.00
C ASN A 55 0.08 11.36 -13.56
N MET A 56 0.90 10.83 -12.65
CA MET A 56 0.59 10.67 -11.23
C MET A 56 1.85 10.49 -10.38
N VAL A 57 1.70 10.58 -9.07
CA VAL A 57 2.78 10.33 -8.11
C VAL A 57 2.30 9.39 -6.99
N PHE A 58 3.21 8.56 -6.48
CA PHE A 58 3.02 7.84 -5.22
C PHE A 58 3.36 8.76 -4.05
N GLN A 59 2.40 9.00 -3.19
CA GLN A 59 2.56 9.65 -1.89
C GLN A 59 2.71 8.58 -0.79
N PHE A 60 3.34 8.94 0.32
CA PHE A 60 3.69 8.00 1.38
C PHE A 60 3.06 8.32 2.74
N GLU A 61 2.23 9.35 2.85
CA GLU A 61 1.67 9.75 4.15
C GLU A 61 0.90 8.62 4.85
N HIS A 62 0.13 7.82 4.10
CA HIS A 62 -0.59 6.68 4.68
C HIS A 62 0.34 5.52 5.04
N MET A 63 1.57 5.49 4.50
CA MET A 63 2.61 4.54 4.90
C MET A 63 3.27 4.92 6.24
N ASP A 64 3.11 6.14 6.70
CA ASP A 64 3.67 6.62 7.97
C ASP A 64 2.63 6.69 9.09
N VAL A 65 1.37 6.31 8.82
CA VAL A 65 0.23 6.46 9.75
C VAL A 65 0.40 5.71 11.09
N ASP A 66 1.20 4.66 11.10
CA ASP A 66 1.51 3.82 12.25
C ASP A 66 2.96 4.01 12.75
N SER A 67 3.64 5.07 12.30
CA SER A 67 4.97 5.42 12.78
C SER A 67 4.93 6.02 14.21
N ASP A 68 6.02 5.89 14.93
CA ASP A 68 6.22 6.44 16.26
C ASP A 68 7.08 7.71 16.21
N GLU A 69 6.80 8.68 17.08
CA GLU A 69 7.56 9.93 17.12
C GLU A 69 9.05 9.76 17.46
N LYS A 70 9.40 8.71 18.24
CA LYS A 70 10.76 8.47 18.71
C LYS A 70 11.50 7.42 17.88
N ALA A 71 10.80 6.33 17.55
CA ALA A 71 11.36 5.19 16.82
C ALA A 71 11.15 5.28 15.29
N GLY A 72 10.43 6.30 14.82
CA GLY A 72 10.06 6.43 13.41
C GLY A 72 9.21 5.24 12.93
N LYS A 73 9.60 4.63 11.82
CA LYS A 73 8.87 3.46 11.30
C LYS A 73 9.10 2.18 12.10
N TRP A 74 10.16 2.12 12.93
CA TRP A 74 10.57 0.89 13.64
C TRP A 74 9.75 0.65 14.90
N THR A 75 8.51 0.25 14.71
CA THR A 75 7.54 0.02 15.79
C THR A 75 6.53 -1.04 15.36
N THR A 76 5.95 -1.72 16.35
CA THR A 76 4.81 -2.64 16.16
C THR A 76 3.46 -1.98 16.42
N ARG A 77 3.46 -0.63 16.58
CA ARG A 77 2.25 0.14 16.80
C ARG A 77 1.25 -0.09 15.67
N LYS A 78 0.00 -0.30 16.01
CA LYS A 78 -1.09 -0.33 15.05
C LYS A 78 -1.57 1.10 14.75
N MET A 79 -2.03 1.32 13.52
CA MET A 79 -2.59 2.61 13.11
C MET A 79 -3.88 2.94 13.87
N ASP A 80 -4.17 4.22 14.02
CA ASP A 80 -5.52 4.70 14.28
C ASP A 80 -6.24 4.88 12.93
N LEU A 81 -7.36 4.18 12.75
CA LEU A 81 -8.13 4.24 11.50
C LEU A 81 -8.58 5.66 11.15
N ARG A 82 -8.83 6.49 12.16
CA ARG A 82 -9.24 7.90 11.97
C ARG A 82 -8.14 8.72 11.30
N ASP A 83 -6.87 8.44 11.59
CA ASP A 83 -5.75 9.12 10.95
C ASP A 83 -5.58 8.67 9.49
N LEU A 84 -5.72 7.37 9.23
CA LEU A 84 -5.75 6.85 7.85
C LEU A 84 -6.87 7.51 7.03
N LYS A 85 -8.09 7.59 7.59
CA LYS A 85 -9.24 8.25 6.95
C LYS A 85 -8.96 9.70 6.59
N LYS A 86 -8.38 10.47 7.52
CA LYS A 86 -8.00 11.87 7.28
C LYS A 86 -7.00 12.01 6.14
N ILE A 87 -5.97 11.17 6.12
CA ILE A 87 -4.94 11.19 5.07
C ILE A 87 -5.57 10.88 3.72
N LEU A 88 -6.22 9.74 3.57
CA LEU A 88 -6.79 9.33 2.28
C LEU A 88 -7.86 10.30 1.79
N THR A 89 -8.70 10.83 2.68
CA THR A 89 -9.70 11.87 2.35
C THR A 89 -9.05 13.14 1.83
N ARG A 90 -7.97 13.60 2.49
CA ARG A 90 -7.24 14.78 2.05
C ARG A 90 -6.68 14.62 0.64
N TRP A 91 -6.12 13.45 0.32
CA TRP A 91 -5.60 13.15 -1.01
C TRP A 91 -6.72 12.99 -2.04
N GLN A 92 -7.82 12.31 -1.71
CA GLN A 92 -8.98 12.18 -2.60
C GLN A 92 -9.56 13.55 -2.97
N LYS A 93 -9.87 14.39 -1.97
CA LYS A 93 -10.46 15.71 -2.18
C LYS A 93 -9.46 16.71 -2.76
N GLY A 94 -8.20 16.64 -2.34
CA GLY A 94 -7.19 17.61 -2.74
C GLY A 94 -6.71 17.46 -4.17
N LEU A 95 -6.75 16.27 -4.75
CA LEU A 95 -6.38 16.02 -6.14
C LEU A 95 -7.59 16.03 -7.08
N GLN A 96 -8.81 16.02 -6.57
CA GLN A 96 -10.02 16.00 -7.39
C GLN A 96 -9.99 17.14 -8.42
N ASP A 97 -10.29 16.82 -9.69
CA ASP A 97 -10.31 17.74 -10.83
C ASP A 97 -8.97 18.45 -11.14
N ILE A 98 -7.90 18.14 -10.42
CA ILE A 98 -6.57 18.75 -10.58
C ILE A 98 -5.54 17.72 -11.05
N ALA A 99 -5.48 16.56 -10.41
CA ALA A 99 -4.51 15.51 -10.67
C ALA A 99 -5.10 14.12 -10.36
N TRP A 100 -4.38 13.06 -10.75
CA TRP A 100 -4.86 11.70 -10.59
C TRP A 100 -4.13 10.99 -9.43
N ASN A 101 -4.88 10.29 -8.56
CA ASN A 101 -4.30 9.54 -7.45
C ASN A 101 -3.66 8.23 -7.90
N SER A 102 -2.52 7.88 -7.29
CA SER A 102 -2.04 6.50 -7.21
C SER A 102 -2.54 5.88 -5.91
N LEU A 103 -3.20 4.73 -6.00
CA LEU A 103 -3.81 4.05 -4.87
C LEU A 103 -3.06 2.73 -4.62
N TYR A 104 -2.53 2.52 -3.42
CA TYR A 104 -1.81 1.31 -3.08
C TYR A 104 -1.79 1.05 -1.58
N TRP A 105 -1.65 -0.21 -1.20
CA TRP A 105 -1.47 -0.63 0.19
C TRP A 105 -0.05 -1.08 0.49
N GLU A 106 0.65 -1.63 -0.49
CA GLU A 106 2.00 -2.15 -0.35
C GLU A 106 2.80 -1.99 -1.64
N ASN A 107 4.10 -2.14 -1.54
CA ASN A 107 5.03 -2.18 -2.65
C ASN A 107 6.29 -2.97 -2.25
N HIS A 108 7.33 -2.99 -3.09
CA HIS A 108 8.60 -3.67 -2.82
C HIS A 108 9.39 -3.12 -1.61
N ASP A 109 8.98 -1.99 -1.05
CA ASP A 109 9.61 -1.32 0.09
C ASP A 109 8.68 -1.22 1.33
N GLN A 110 7.52 -1.89 1.30
CA GLN A 110 6.55 -1.90 2.40
C GLN A 110 6.23 -3.34 2.84
N PRO A 111 5.96 -3.60 4.11
CA PRO A 111 5.49 -4.91 4.57
C PRO A 111 4.14 -5.26 3.95
N ARG A 112 3.75 -6.53 4.02
CA ARG A 112 2.49 -7.01 3.48
C ARG A 112 1.29 -6.32 4.13
N SER A 113 0.39 -5.82 3.30
CA SER A 113 -0.73 -4.97 3.72
C SER A 113 -1.68 -5.67 4.68
N VAL A 114 -2.00 -6.93 4.44
CA VAL A 114 -2.90 -7.69 5.32
C VAL A 114 -2.33 -7.88 6.72
N SER A 115 -1.01 -8.04 6.86
CA SER A 115 -0.34 -8.13 8.16
C SER A 115 -0.25 -6.78 8.87
N ARG A 116 -0.12 -5.69 8.11
CA ARG A 116 0.07 -4.34 8.65
C ARG A 116 -1.25 -3.66 8.98
N PHE A 117 -2.15 -3.59 8.01
CA PHE A 117 -3.40 -2.83 8.08
C PHE A 117 -4.64 -3.69 8.35
N GLY A 118 -4.52 -4.99 8.17
CA GLY A 118 -5.58 -5.96 8.37
C GLY A 118 -5.34 -6.89 9.57
N ASN A 119 -5.93 -8.07 9.46
CA ASN A 119 -5.72 -9.18 10.36
C ASN A 119 -5.31 -10.41 9.54
N ASP A 120 -4.07 -10.88 9.73
CA ASP A 120 -3.46 -11.97 8.97
C ASP A 120 -3.58 -13.35 9.65
N SER A 121 -4.40 -13.46 10.71
CA SER A 121 -4.74 -14.76 11.30
C SER A 121 -5.45 -15.65 10.29
N ASP A 122 -5.33 -16.96 10.45
CA ASP A 122 -5.96 -17.94 9.55
C ASP A 122 -7.48 -17.68 9.37
N GLU A 123 -8.16 -17.19 10.40
CA GLU A 123 -9.59 -16.89 10.40
C GLU A 123 -9.95 -15.64 9.57
N TYR A 124 -9.17 -14.56 9.70
CA TYR A 124 -9.55 -13.25 9.16
C TYR A 124 -8.77 -12.82 7.92
N ARG A 125 -7.67 -13.48 7.57
CA ARG A 125 -6.75 -13.07 6.50
C ARG A 125 -7.45 -12.78 5.17
N GLU A 126 -8.29 -13.70 4.70
CA GLU A 126 -8.93 -13.54 3.39
C GLU A 126 -9.99 -12.44 3.39
N ILE A 127 -10.79 -12.37 4.46
CA ILE A 127 -11.80 -11.31 4.61
C ILE A 127 -11.10 -9.96 4.71
N SER A 128 -10.01 -9.88 5.47
CA SER A 128 -9.21 -8.68 5.66
C SER A 128 -8.57 -8.22 4.36
N ALA A 129 -7.96 -9.12 3.58
CA ALA A 129 -7.41 -8.82 2.27
C ALA A 129 -8.47 -8.28 1.30
N LYS A 130 -9.65 -8.90 1.27
CA LYS A 130 -10.79 -8.46 0.44
C LYS A 130 -11.32 -7.08 0.89
N MET A 131 -11.39 -6.83 2.18
CA MET A 131 -11.80 -5.55 2.74
C MET A 131 -10.81 -4.43 2.34
N LEU A 132 -9.52 -4.66 2.51
CA LEU A 132 -8.47 -3.72 2.10
C LEU A 132 -8.54 -3.43 0.59
N ALA A 133 -8.69 -4.46 -0.24
CA ALA A 133 -8.89 -4.29 -1.67
C ALA A 133 -10.11 -3.41 -1.99
N THR A 134 -11.25 -3.67 -1.36
CA THR A 134 -12.47 -2.85 -1.52
C THR A 134 -12.21 -1.41 -1.17
N CYS A 135 -11.53 -1.16 -0.04
CA CYS A 135 -11.29 0.18 0.48
C CYS A 135 -10.65 1.11 -0.57
N ILE A 136 -9.62 0.66 -1.28
CA ILE A 136 -8.92 1.52 -2.25
C ILE A 136 -9.44 1.38 -3.68
N HIS A 137 -9.93 0.19 -4.10
CA HIS A 137 -10.42 0.02 -5.47
C HIS A 137 -11.70 0.82 -5.75
N MET A 138 -12.45 1.20 -4.74
CA MET A 138 -13.65 2.03 -4.89
C MET A 138 -13.35 3.55 -4.83
N MET A 139 -12.09 3.96 -4.61
CA MET A 139 -11.66 5.37 -4.64
C MET A 139 -11.35 5.85 -6.07
N GLN A 140 -11.31 7.19 -6.26
CA GLN A 140 -10.81 7.80 -7.49
C GLN A 140 -9.29 7.71 -7.55
N GLY A 141 -8.75 7.21 -8.65
CA GLY A 141 -7.33 7.03 -8.86
C GLY A 141 -7.02 5.71 -9.57
N THR A 142 -5.76 5.38 -9.74
CA THR A 142 -5.31 4.10 -10.29
C THR A 142 -4.87 3.18 -9.17
N PRO A 143 -5.58 2.05 -8.91
CA PRO A 143 -5.11 1.04 -7.98
C PRO A 143 -3.87 0.32 -8.52
N TYR A 144 -2.85 0.23 -7.69
CA TYR A 144 -1.63 -0.55 -7.93
C TYR A 144 -1.66 -1.76 -7.02
N VAL A 145 -1.63 -2.93 -7.60
CA VAL A 145 -1.63 -4.22 -6.89
C VAL A 145 -0.22 -4.78 -6.93
N TYR A 146 0.41 -4.89 -5.77
CA TYR A 146 1.74 -5.48 -5.66
C TYR A 146 1.66 -7.00 -5.73
N GLN A 147 2.65 -7.66 -6.34
CA GLN A 147 2.69 -9.13 -6.48
C GLN A 147 2.48 -9.83 -5.13
N GLY A 148 1.48 -10.72 -5.07
CA GLY A 148 1.10 -11.46 -3.86
C GLY A 148 0.03 -10.78 -3.00
N GLU A 149 -0.25 -9.49 -3.20
CA GLU A 149 -1.38 -8.81 -2.55
C GLU A 149 -2.71 -9.47 -2.95
N GLU A 150 -2.86 -9.80 -4.23
CA GLU A 150 -4.00 -10.49 -4.80
C GLU A 150 -4.18 -11.94 -4.30
N LEU A 151 -3.19 -12.48 -3.61
CA LEU A 151 -3.26 -13.79 -2.95
C LEU A 151 -3.50 -13.66 -1.43
N GLY A 152 -3.43 -12.45 -0.91
CA GLY A 152 -3.40 -12.20 0.53
C GLY A 152 -2.13 -12.75 1.19
N MET A 153 -0.97 -12.62 0.55
CA MET A 153 0.32 -12.97 1.16
C MET A 153 0.58 -12.14 2.40
N THR A 154 1.15 -12.79 3.42
CA THR A 154 1.44 -12.17 4.73
C THR A 154 2.92 -11.89 4.92
N ASN A 155 3.25 -11.14 5.96
CA ASN A 155 4.63 -11.03 6.43
C ASN A 155 5.24 -12.41 6.68
N CYS A 156 6.55 -12.52 6.46
CA CYS A 156 7.31 -13.74 6.68
C CYS A 156 7.83 -13.80 8.13
N PRO A 157 7.74 -14.96 8.79
CA PRO A 157 8.21 -15.08 10.19
C PRO A 157 9.75 -15.15 10.26
N PHE A 158 10.43 -14.03 10.02
CA PHE A 158 11.87 -13.91 10.22
C PHE A 158 12.20 -13.93 11.70
N ASN A 159 12.90 -14.98 12.15
CA ASN A 159 13.14 -15.25 13.57
C ASN A 159 14.53 -14.80 14.06
N THR A 160 15.45 -14.52 13.16
CA THR A 160 16.82 -14.09 13.46
C THR A 160 17.25 -12.99 12.51
N LEU A 161 18.21 -12.16 12.93
CA LEU A 161 18.76 -11.10 12.09
C LEU A 161 19.36 -11.65 10.78
N ASP A 162 19.92 -12.86 10.81
CA ASP A 162 20.49 -13.55 9.65
C ASP A 162 19.46 -13.91 8.57
N ASN A 163 18.17 -13.86 8.88
CA ASN A 163 17.12 -14.07 7.86
C ASN A 163 16.90 -12.84 6.99
N PHE A 164 17.27 -11.65 7.49
CA PHE A 164 17.11 -10.40 6.75
C PHE A 164 18.24 -10.21 5.73
N ARG A 165 17.90 -9.55 4.64
CA ARG A 165 18.79 -9.16 3.54
C ARG A 165 18.83 -7.66 3.32
N ASP A 166 17.77 -6.97 3.73
CA ASP A 166 17.66 -5.53 3.61
C ASP A 166 18.59 -4.79 4.58
N LEU A 167 19.51 -4.03 4.00
CA LEU A 167 20.49 -3.26 4.78
C LEU A 167 19.85 -2.20 5.67
N GLU A 168 18.68 -1.66 5.29
CA GLU A 168 17.98 -0.69 6.14
C GLU A 168 17.56 -1.33 7.47
N SER A 169 16.98 -2.54 7.41
CA SER A 169 16.57 -3.29 8.61
C SER A 169 17.78 -3.68 9.47
N ILE A 170 18.84 -4.20 8.83
CA ILE A 170 20.06 -4.64 9.54
C ILE A 170 20.78 -3.46 10.20
N ASN A 171 20.97 -2.37 9.47
CA ASN A 171 21.62 -1.18 9.99
C ASN A 171 20.82 -0.54 11.12
N ALA A 172 19.49 -0.44 10.96
CA ALA A 172 18.62 0.09 12.02
C ALA A 172 18.65 -0.78 13.28
N PHE A 173 18.71 -2.11 13.13
CA PHE A 173 18.85 -3.01 14.27
C PHE A 173 20.13 -2.67 15.07
N HIS A 174 21.29 -2.63 14.41
CA HIS A 174 22.54 -2.32 15.08
C HIS A 174 22.54 -0.89 15.67
N GLU A 175 22.15 0.09 14.90
CA GLU A 175 22.18 1.48 15.35
C GLU A 175 21.31 1.73 16.58
N LEU A 176 20.05 1.26 16.56
CA LEU A 176 19.09 1.55 17.63
C LEU A 176 19.36 0.74 18.90
N THR A 177 19.88 -0.49 18.77
CA THR A 177 20.25 -1.31 19.91
C THR A 177 21.58 -0.84 20.54
N GLU A 178 22.61 -0.54 19.77
CA GLU A 178 23.88 0.00 20.25
C GLU A 178 23.72 1.37 20.94
N GLN A 179 22.80 2.19 20.45
CA GLN A 179 22.46 3.48 21.10
C GLN A 179 21.57 3.33 22.34
N GLY A 180 21.14 2.11 22.68
CA GLY A 180 20.24 1.84 23.79
C GLY A 180 18.84 2.45 23.63
N LYS A 181 18.44 2.76 22.41
CA LYS A 181 17.10 3.31 22.10
C LYS A 181 16.02 2.25 22.07
N MET A 182 16.37 1.04 21.67
CA MET A 182 15.50 -0.13 21.64
C MET A 182 16.24 -1.36 22.16
N THR A 183 15.50 -2.31 22.73
CA THR A 183 16.05 -3.64 23.04
C THR A 183 16.19 -4.45 21.75
N GLU A 184 17.05 -5.49 21.77
CA GLU A 184 17.17 -6.41 20.62
C GLU A 184 15.82 -7.09 20.32
N GLU A 185 15.06 -7.46 21.35
CA GLU A 185 13.74 -8.09 21.22
C GLU A 185 12.73 -7.14 20.53
N ASP A 186 12.62 -5.90 21.02
CA ASP A 186 11.73 -4.90 20.43
C ASP A 186 12.13 -4.57 18.99
N MET A 187 13.44 -4.48 18.72
CA MET A 187 13.93 -4.18 17.38
C MET A 187 13.71 -5.35 16.43
N MET A 188 13.91 -6.60 16.87
CA MET A 188 13.56 -7.80 16.07
C MET A 188 12.06 -7.82 15.72
N ALA A 189 11.20 -7.53 16.70
CA ALA A 189 9.76 -7.44 16.47
C ALA A 189 9.43 -6.32 15.45
N ALA A 190 10.07 -5.15 15.58
CA ALA A 190 9.85 -4.01 14.70
C ALA A 190 10.30 -4.29 13.25
N ILE A 191 11.50 -4.84 13.03
CA ILE A 191 11.98 -5.17 11.68
C ILE A 191 11.20 -6.34 11.07
N GLY A 192 10.78 -7.32 11.87
CA GLY A 192 9.88 -8.39 11.42
C GLY A 192 8.54 -7.87 10.97
N TYR A 193 8.00 -6.84 11.62
CA TYR A 193 6.72 -6.23 11.29
C TYR A 193 6.80 -5.23 10.13
N LYS A 194 7.85 -4.38 10.08
CA LYS A 194 7.98 -3.24 9.17
C LYS A 194 9.03 -3.40 8.08
N GLY A 195 9.88 -4.43 8.16
CA GLY A 195 10.98 -4.61 7.24
C GLY A 195 10.53 -4.87 5.80
N ARG A 196 11.28 -4.31 4.85
CA ARG A 196 11.03 -4.42 3.40
C ARG A 196 11.15 -5.85 2.89
N ASP A 197 11.92 -6.69 3.54
CA ASP A 197 12.11 -8.10 3.16
C ASP A 197 10.81 -8.91 3.13
N ASN A 198 9.79 -8.48 3.89
CA ASN A 198 8.45 -9.07 3.85
C ASN A 198 7.82 -9.03 2.45
N ALA A 199 8.05 -7.96 1.70
CA ALA A 199 7.57 -7.80 0.33
C ALA A 199 8.47 -8.48 -0.71
N ARG A 200 9.71 -8.86 -0.31
CA ARG A 200 10.74 -9.40 -1.21
C ARG A 200 10.89 -10.90 -1.14
N THR A 201 10.10 -11.58 -0.28
CA THR A 201 10.00 -13.04 -0.27
C THR A 201 9.58 -13.57 -1.63
N PRO A 202 10.02 -14.77 -2.04
CA PRO A 202 9.60 -15.37 -3.29
C PRO A 202 8.08 -15.44 -3.44
N MET A 203 7.60 -15.16 -4.65
CA MET A 203 6.19 -15.32 -5.00
C MET A 203 5.76 -16.77 -4.77
N GLN A 204 4.61 -16.95 -4.13
CA GLN A 204 4.06 -18.25 -3.77
C GLN A 204 3.19 -18.78 -4.91
N TRP A 205 3.80 -19.52 -5.85
CA TRP A 205 3.10 -20.03 -7.03
C TRP A 205 2.25 -21.25 -6.74
N ASP A 206 2.81 -22.22 -5.97
CA ASP A 206 2.13 -23.44 -5.59
C ASP A 206 2.66 -24.03 -4.27
N ASP A 207 2.18 -25.21 -3.92
CA ASP A 207 2.53 -25.96 -2.72
C ASP A 207 3.78 -26.85 -2.85
N SER A 208 4.50 -26.78 -3.98
CA SER A 208 5.73 -27.53 -4.21
C SER A 208 6.96 -26.87 -3.53
N ALA A 209 8.11 -27.54 -3.61
CA ALA A 209 9.34 -27.03 -3.00
C ALA A 209 9.64 -25.60 -3.44
N TYR A 210 10.06 -24.76 -2.50
CA TYR A 210 10.32 -23.34 -2.68
C TYR A 210 9.12 -22.57 -3.27
N ALA A 211 7.90 -22.99 -2.93
CA ALA A 211 6.65 -22.38 -3.41
C ALA A 211 6.50 -22.39 -4.95
N GLY A 212 7.11 -23.33 -5.65
CA GLY A 212 7.16 -23.34 -7.11
C GLY A 212 7.97 -22.19 -7.73
N PHE A 213 8.64 -21.39 -6.92
CA PHE A 213 9.38 -20.21 -7.37
C PHE A 213 10.74 -20.57 -7.99
N SER A 214 11.43 -21.56 -7.44
CA SER A 214 12.77 -21.93 -7.84
C SER A 214 13.02 -23.45 -7.69
N THR A 215 13.97 -23.97 -8.44
CA THR A 215 14.50 -25.34 -8.26
C THR A 215 15.68 -25.40 -7.28
N ALA A 216 16.18 -24.24 -6.84
CA ALA A 216 17.25 -24.10 -5.88
C ALA A 216 16.84 -23.19 -4.73
N ASN A 217 17.59 -23.21 -3.63
CA ASN A 217 17.34 -22.37 -2.47
C ASN A 217 17.35 -20.87 -2.85
N PRO A 218 16.25 -20.14 -2.67
CA PRO A 218 16.20 -18.71 -2.96
C PRO A 218 17.15 -17.89 -2.09
N TRP A 219 17.54 -16.70 -2.56
CA TRP A 219 18.44 -15.78 -1.86
C TRP A 219 17.85 -15.25 -0.53
N ILE A 220 16.53 -15.22 -0.42
CA ILE A 220 15.78 -14.85 0.79
C ILE A 220 14.79 -15.98 1.13
N MET A 221 14.42 -16.09 2.38
CA MET A 221 13.54 -17.14 2.87
C MET A 221 12.18 -17.12 2.19
N VAL A 222 11.71 -18.28 1.79
CA VAL A 222 10.32 -18.47 1.35
C VAL A 222 9.42 -18.43 2.60
N ASN A 223 8.33 -17.70 2.54
CA ASN A 223 7.36 -17.71 3.63
C ASN A 223 6.77 -19.11 3.79
N PRO A 224 6.90 -19.78 4.95
CA PRO A 224 6.51 -21.17 5.15
C PRO A 224 5.02 -21.43 4.95
N ASN A 225 4.17 -20.40 4.94
CA ASN A 225 2.75 -20.54 4.70
C ASN A 225 2.36 -20.76 3.21
N TYR A 226 3.35 -20.85 2.32
CA TYR A 226 3.11 -21.07 0.89
C TYR A 226 2.29 -22.34 0.59
N THR A 227 2.32 -23.33 1.49
CA THR A 227 1.51 -24.54 1.37
C THR A 227 0.00 -24.28 1.48
N LYS A 228 -0.39 -23.17 2.10
CA LYS A 228 -1.78 -22.74 2.26
C LYS A 228 -2.13 -21.53 1.39
N ILE A 229 -1.17 -20.61 1.21
CA ILE A 229 -1.35 -19.35 0.49
C ILE A 229 -0.51 -19.40 -0.76
N ASN A 230 -1.12 -19.67 -1.91
CA ASN A 230 -0.41 -19.71 -3.18
C ASN A 230 -1.34 -19.46 -4.37
N ALA A 231 -0.75 -19.08 -5.51
CA ALA A 231 -1.50 -18.75 -6.71
C ALA A 231 -2.35 -19.92 -7.23
N LYS A 232 -1.84 -21.14 -7.17
CA LYS A 232 -2.54 -22.35 -7.65
C LYS A 232 -3.86 -22.56 -6.91
N ASP A 233 -3.88 -22.43 -5.57
CA ASP A 233 -5.12 -22.48 -4.78
C ASP A 233 -6.04 -21.32 -5.13
N GLN A 234 -5.52 -20.10 -5.07
CA GLN A 234 -6.29 -18.87 -5.20
C GLN A 234 -6.96 -18.73 -6.59
N VAL A 235 -6.29 -19.12 -7.65
CA VAL A 235 -6.85 -19.07 -9.02
C VAL A 235 -7.99 -20.07 -9.23
N ASN A 236 -7.91 -21.23 -8.57
CA ASN A 236 -8.87 -22.31 -8.74
C ASN A 236 -10.08 -22.25 -7.79
N ARG A 237 -10.02 -21.47 -6.74
CA ARG A 237 -11.07 -21.36 -5.74
C ARG A 237 -11.93 -20.09 -5.95
N GLU A 238 -13.24 -20.27 -6.14
CA GLU A 238 -14.18 -19.19 -6.51
C GLU A 238 -14.34 -18.09 -5.46
N ASP A 239 -14.19 -18.40 -4.18
CA ASP A 239 -14.30 -17.48 -3.06
C ASP A 239 -12.95 -16.89 -2.61
N SER A 240 -11.88 -17.10 -3.37
CA SER A 240 -10.53 -16.68 -3.05
C SER A 240 -10.35 -15.14 -3.07
N VAL A 241 -9.24 -14.68 -2.51
CA VAL A 241 -8.81 -13.27 -2.61
C VAL A 241 -8.57 -12.89 -4.07
N PHE A 242 -7.90 -13.77 -4.84
CA PHE A 242 -7.63 -13.54 -6.27
C PHE A 242 -8.91 -13.33 -7.08
N LYS A 243 -9.91 -14.18 -6.90
CA LYS A 243 -11.20 -14.04 -7.59
C LYS A 243 -11.94 -12.76 -7.17
N TYR A 244 -11.75 -12.34 -5.93
CA TYR A 244 -12.31 -11.10 -5.45
C TYR A 244 -11.65 -9.88 -6.14
N TYR A 245 -10.31 -9.85 -6.27
CA TYR A 245 -9.60 -8.82 -7.04
C TYR A 245 -10.07 -8.78 -8.50
N GLN A 246 -10.24 -9.94 -9.15
CA GLN A 246 -10.79 -9.99 -10.51
C GLN A 246 -12.17 -9.31 -10.60
N LYS A 247 -13.05 -9.56 -9.63
CA LYS A 247 -14.39 -8.93 -9.58
C LYS A 247 -14.30 -7.42 -9.36
N LEU A 248 -13.43 -6.95 -8.46
CA LEU A 248 -13.24 -5.51 -8.22
C LEU A 248 -12.68 -4.79 -9.44
N ILE A 249 -11.67 -5.36 -10.09
CA ILE A 249 -11.06 -4.80 -11.30
C ILE A 249 -12.12 -4.72 -12.41
N LYS A 250 -12.87 -5.79 -12.64
CA LYS A 250 -13.96 -5.79 -13.61
C LYS A 250 -15.00 -4.72 -13.31
N LEU A 251 -15.49 -4.67 -12.07
CA LEU A 251 -16.47 -3.67 -11.63
C LEU A 251 -15.97 -2.25 -11.89
N ARG A 252 -14.69 -1.99 -11.60
CA ARG A 252 -14.08 -0.69 -11.83
C ARG A 252 -14.01 -0.33 -13.32
N HIS A 253 -13.72 -1.29 -14.20
CA HIS A 253 -13.72 -1.07 -15.66
C HIS A 253 -15.13 -0.81 -16.23
N GLU A 254 -16.17 -1.30 -15.57
CA GLU A 254 -17.56 -1.19 -16.01
C GLU A 254 -18.32 -0.01 -15.38
N SER A 255 -17.71 0.70 -14.40
CA SER A 255 -18.39 1.76 -13.64
C SER A 255 -17.66 3.11 -13.69
N GLU A 256 -18.23 4.05 -14.43
CA GLU A 256 -17.77 5.44 -14.45
C GLU A 256 -17.89 6.11 -13.07
N LEU A 257 -18.89 5.74 -12.29
CA LEU A 257 -19.07 6.23 -10.93
C LEU A 257 -17.84 5.90 -10.03
N ILE A 258 -17.30 4.70 -10.14
CA ILE A 258 -16.10 4.32 -9.38
C ILE A 258 -14.87 5.08 -9.87
N VAL A 259 -14.74 5.28 -11.17
CA VAL A 259 -13.59 5.92 -11.79
C VAL A 259 -13.60 7.43 -11.57
N TYR A 260 -14.71 8.10 -11.86
CA TYR A 260 -14.79 9.57 -11.95
C TYR A 260 -15.63 10.24 -10.87
N GLY A 261 -16.40 9.49 -10.09
CA GLY A 261 -17.25 10.05 -9.04
C GLY A 261 -16.45 10.85 -7.99
N THR A 262 -17.08 11.83 -7.40
CA THR A 262 -16.53 12.56 -6.25
C THR A 262 -16.45 11.68 -5.02
N TYR A 263 -15.73 12.12 -4.00
CA TYR A 263 -15.51 11.37 -2.76
C TYR A 263 -15.96 12.20 -1.56
N ASP A 264 -16.77 11.60 -0.67
CA ASP A 264 -17.15 12.18 0.60
C ASP A 264 -17.02 11.16 1.73
N LEU A 265 -16.20 11.50 2.74
CA LEU A 265 -16.04 10.70 3.94
C LEU A 265 -17.33 10.77 4.79
N ILE A 266 -17.75 9.63 5.29
CA ILE A 266 -18.79 9.52 6.32
C ILE A 266 -18.23 8.70 7.50
N LEU A 267 -18.83 8.82 8.68
CA LEU A 267 -18.36 8.16 9.91
C LEU A 267 -16.90 8.50 10.23
N ASP A 268 -16.52 9.77 10.10
CA ASP A 268 -15.14 10.26 10.23
C ASP A 268 -14.50 9.93 11.58
N ASP A 269 -15.27 9.98 12.68
CA ASP A 269 -14.81 9.67 14.04
C ASP A 269 -14.89 8.18 14.42
N ASP A 270 -15.53 7.31 13.62
CA ASP A 270 -15.60 5.88 13.91
C ASP A 270 -14.20 5.25 13.81
N LYS A 271 -13.79 4.57 14.88
CA LYS A 271 -12.45 3.95 14.98
C LYS A 271 -12.32 2.59 14.27
N ASP A 272 -13.44 1.98 13.90
CA ASP A 272 -13.52 0.62 13.36
C ASP A 272 -14.02 0.59 11.92
N ILE A 273 -14.85 1.57 11.52
CA ILE A 273 -15.46 1.62 10.19
C ILE A 273 -14.84 2.75 9.37
N TYR A 274 -14.33 2.39 8.21
CA TYR A 274 -14.02 3.35 7.15
C TYR A 274 -15.16 3.34 6.15
N ALA A 275 -15.89 4.44 6.06
CA ALA A 275 -17.00 4.57 5.13
C ALA A 275 -16.93 5.86 4.34
N TYR A 276 -17.30 5.79 3.07
CA TYR A 276 -17.34 6.94 2.18
C TYR A 276 -18.37 6.77 1.07
N ILE A 277 -18.78 7.89 0.50
CA ILE A 277 -19.72 7.95 -0.62
C ILE A 277 -18.98 8.39 -1.87
N ARG A 278 -19.24 7.73 -2.98
CA ARG A 278 -18.89 8.19 -4.33
C ARG A 278 -20.16 8.69 -5.02
N THR A 279 -20.05 9.81 -5.72
CA THR A 279 -21.20 10.43 -6.41
C THR A 279 -20.81 10.85 -7.83
N LEU A 280 -21.63 10.46 -8.81
CA LEU A 280 -21.50 10.89 -10.21
C LEU A 280 -22.92 11.18 -10.76
N GLY A 281 -23.23 12.45 -10.97
CA GLY A 281 -24.59 12.87 -11.30
C GLY A 281 -25.58 12.47 -10.20
N ASP A 282 -26.60 11.70 -10.55
CA ASP A 282 -27.61 11.20 -9.61
C ASP A 282 -27.25 9.84 -8.99
N GLU A 283 -26.16 9.21 -9.45
CA GLU A 283 -25.73 7.91 -8.97
C GLU A 283 -24.85 8.03 -7.72
N LYS A 284 -25.05 7.12 -6.78
CA LYS A 284 -24.26 7.05 -5.55
C LYS A 284 -23.82 5.61 -5.25
N LEU A 285 -22.58 5.47 -4.82
CA LEU A 285 -22.02 4.25 -4.24
C LEU A 285 -21.59 4.53 -2.81
N ILE A 286 -22.09 3.76 -1.86
CA ILE A 286 -21.65 3.82 -0.47
C ILE A 286 -20.74 2.63 -0.20
N VAL A 287 -19.56 2.90 0.33
CA VAL A 287 -18.56 1.89 0.65
C VAL A 287 -18.37 1.84 2.16
N TYR A 288 -18.49 0.65 2.74
CA TYR A 288 -18.24 0.38 4.15
C TYR A 288 -17.14 -0.67 4.29
N CYS A 289 -16.09 -0.35 5.02
CA CYS A 289 -14.98 -1.23 5.33
C CYS A 289 -14.82 -1.36 6.84
N ASN A 290 -15.06 -2.56 7.37
CA ASN A 290 -14.91 -2.84 8.80
C ASN A 290 -13.47 -3.31 9.08
N PHE A 291 -12.71 -2.50 9.81
CA PHE A 291 -11.33 -2.79 10.21
C PHE A 291 -11.23 -3.48 11.58
N SER A 292 -12.37 -3.86 12.17
CA SER A 292 -12.43 -4.57 13.44
C SER A 292 -12.85 -6.04 13.28
N GLU A 293 -12.59 -6.84 14.30
CA GLU A 293 -13.04 -8.23 14.38
C GLU A 293 -14.52 -8.37 14.80
N ASN A 294 -15.16 -7.25 15.17
CA ASN A 294 -16.51 -7.25 15.67
C ASN A 294 -17.53 -6.95 14.57
N THR A 295 -18.67 -7.61 14.61
CA THR A 295 -19.83 -7.19 13.80
C THR A 295 -20.26 -5.78 14.23
N ARG A 296 -20.44 -4.90 13.25
CA ARG A 296 -20.86 -3.51 13.47
C ARG A 296 -22.17 -3.25 12.73
N GLU A 297 -23.08 -2.59 13.43
CA GLU A 297 -24.29 -2.03 12.83
C GLU A 297 -24.04 -0.55 12.58
N VAL A 298 -24.44 -0.07 11.41
CA VAL A 298 -24.27 1.31 10.98
C VAL A 298 -25.64 1.84 10.57
N GLU A 299 -26.08 2.93 11.21
CA GLU A 299 -27.33 3.62 10.89
C GLU A 299 -27.13 4.71 9.84
#